data_b5a822536d1a93c37a123d94c15099e0
#
_entry.id   b5a822536d1a93c37a123d94c15099e0
#
_cell.length_a   1.000
_cell.length_b   1.000
_cell.length_c   1.000
_cell.angle_alpha   90.00
_cell.angle_beta   90.00
_cell.angle_gamma   90.00
#
_symmetry.space_group_name_H-M   'P 1'
#
loop_
_entity.id
_entity.type
_entity.pdbx_description
1 polymer ?
#
loop_
_entity_poly.entity_id
_entity_poly.type
_entity_poly.pdbx_seq_one_letter_code
_entity_poly.pdbx_strand_id
1 'polypeptide(L)'
;MEEAFQSDYKKRGCRWAGAVSLPPLPKDALVLETGCGNGKTLSAFSCRAVGVDISSEAVRLAGAKNAVAGDVRALPFSDSVFDAVFCWHVLGHLMEADRIKAVSELFRVTKPSGSVYFKAFSASDFRFGKGTEVEQNTFLRGDGMLTHYFSVDEVLSLFGDGEVFENNWSMRIRGVEHPRSEVIGIFPKNRF
;
A
#
# COMPACT_ATOMS: atom_id res chain seq x y z
N MET A 1 -14.53 -1.72 -6.96
CA MET A 1 -13.20 -2.20 -6.50
C MET A 1 -13.29 -3.01 -5.21
N GLU A 2 -14.00 -2.54 -4.16
CA GLU A 2 -14.23 -3.30 -2.92
C GLU A 2 -14.74 -4.72 -3.19
N GLU A 3 -15.78 -4.87 -4.01
CA GLU A 3 -16.35 -6.18 -4.37
C GLU A 3 -15.33 -7.13 -5.03
N ALA A 4 -14.41 -6.60 -5.84
CA ALA A 4 -13.36 -7.41 -6.48
C ALA A 4 -12.39 -7.97 -5.44
N PHE A 5 -11.93 -7.14 -4.48
CA PHE A 5 -11.09 -7.59 -3.37
C PHE A 5 -11.83 -8.56 -2.45
N GLN A 6 -13.06 -8.23 -2.08
CA GLN A 6 -13.89 -9.07 -1.24
C GLN A 6 -14.07 -10.47 -1.84
N SER A 7 -14.37 -10.54 -3.14
CA SER A 7 -14.51 -11.80 -3.89
C SER A 7 -13.19 -12.58 -3.96
N ASP A 8 -12.07 -11.89 -4.19
CA ASP A 8 -10.76 -12.50 -4.30
C ASP A 8 -10.31 -13.14 -2.97
N TYR A 9 -10.48 -12.43 -1.84
CA TYR A 9 -10.17 -12.98 -0.53
C TYR A 9 -11.07 -14.16 -0.15
N LYS A 10 -12.37 -14.12 -0.46
CA LYS A 10 -13.28 -15.24 -0.26
C LYS A 10 -12.86 -16.49 -1.03
N LYS A 11 -12.39 -16.33 -2.26
CA LYS A 11 -11.99 -17.44 -3.13
C LYS A 11 -10.62 -18.03 -2.78
N ARG A 12 -9.66 -17.18 -2.43
CA ARG A 12 -8.24 -17.56 -2.28
C ARG A 12 -7.81 -17.74 -0.83
N GLY A 13 -8.57 -17.24 0.14
CA GLY A 13 -8.13 -17.18 1.52
C GLY A 13 -6.89 -16.28 1.66
N CYS A 14 -5.82 -16.82 2.21
CA CYS A 14 -4.55 -16.11 2.35
C CYS A 14 -3.93 -15.80 0.96
N ARG A 15 -3.91 -14.53 0.58
CA ARG A 15 -3.45 -14.09 -0.75
C ARG A 15 -1.93 -13.95 -0.85
N TRP A 16 -1.29 -13.54 0.23
CA TRP A 16 0.12 -13.20 0.24
C TRP A 16 0.90 -14.01 1.27
N ALA A 17 2.01 -14.56 0.84
CA ALA A 17 2.99 -15.27 1.67
C ALA A 17 4.40 -14.76 1.36
N GLY A 18 5.39 -15.19 2.15
CA GLY A 18 6.80 -14.83 1.99
C GLY A 18 7.30 -13.84 3.05
N ALA A 19 8.60 -13.59 3.06
CA ALA A 19 9.26 -12.71 4.00
C ALA A 19 8.81 -11.24 3.83
N VAL A 20 8.78 -10.52 4.94
CA VAL A 20 8.54 -9.07 4.98
C VAL A 20 9.81 -8.42 5.51
N SER A 21 10.32 -7.44 4.79
CA SER A 21 11.39 -6.56 5.27
C SER A 21 10.79 -5.23 5.68
N LEU A 22 10.94 -4.88 6.96
CA LEU A 22 10.46 -3.62 7.53
C LEU A 22 11.65 -2.72 7.89
N PRO A 23 11.50 -1.40 7.77
CA PRO A 23 12.49 -0.47 8.32
C PRO A 23 12.54 -0.61 9.86
N PRO A 24 13.63 -0.24 10.50
CA PRO A 24 13.71 -0.20 11.94
C PRO A 24 12.72 0.84 12.50
N LEU A 25 11.93 0.42 13.49
CA LEU A 25 10.95 1.27 14.17
C LEU A 25 11.17 1.20 15.69
N PRO A 26 10.89 2.28 16.44
CA PRO A 26 10.87 2.24 17.89
C PRO A 26 9.90 1.18 18.42
N LYS A 27 10.26 0.49 19.50
CA LYS A 27 9.41 -0.57 20.09
C LYS A 27 8.08 -0.07 20.63
N ASP A 28 8.04 1.20 21.02
CA ASP A 28 6.85 1.90 21.54
C ASP A 28 6.05 2.61 20.46
N ALA A 29 6.48 2.56 19.19
CA ALA A 29 5.75 3.15 18.07
C ALA A 29 4.35 2.55 17.91
N LEU A 30 3.41 3.40 17.49
CA LEU A 30 2.10 2.99 17.02
C LEU A 30 2.05 3.13 15.49
N VAL A 31 1.84 2.01 14.82
CA VAL A 31 1.91 1.90 13.36
C VAL A 31 0.54 1.66 12.75
N LEU A 32 0.26 2.27 11.61
CA LEU A 32 -0.86 1.93 10.74
C LEU A 32 -0.36 1.23 9.47
N GLU A 33 -0.96 0.10 9.12
CA GLU A 33 -0.84 -0.50 7.79
C GLU A 33 -2.16 -0.31 7.04
N THR A 34 -2.16 0.47 5.96
CA THR A 34 -3.29 0.60 5.05
C THR A 34 -3.24 -0.50 3.99
N GLY A 35 -4.40 -1.10 3.66
CA GLY A 35 -4.47 -2.27 2.81
C GLY A 35 -3.79 -3.50 3.43
N CYS A 36 -4.05 -3.74 4.72
CA CYS A 36 -3.37 -4.80 5.47
C CYS A 36 -3.64 -6.22 4.96
N GLY A 37 -4.65 -6.39 4.11
CA GLY A 37 -4.98 -7.67 3.52
C GLY A 37 -5.22 -8.75 4.59
N ASN A 38 -4.59 -9.90 4.40
CA ASN A 38 -4.63 -11.02 5.34
C ASN A 38 -3.67 -10.85 6.55
N GLY A 39 -3.15 -9.64 6.80
CA GLY A 39 -2.35 -9.31 7.98
C GLY A 39 -0.89 -9.80 7.93
N LYS A 40 -0.37 -10.15 6.75
CA LYS A 40 1.01 -10.64 6.59
C LYS A 40 2.05 -9.65 7.11
N THR A 41 1.99 -8.39 6.64
CA THR A 41 2.91 -7.34 7.07
C THR A 41 2.58 -6.88 8.49
N LEU A 42 1.28 -6.78 8.80
CA LEU A 42 0.78 -6.40 10.12
C LEU A 42 1.37 -7.28 11.23
N SER A 43 1.45 -8.60 11.01
CA SER A 43 2.03 -9.54 11.98
C SER A 43 3.56 -9.52 12.07
N ALA A 44 4.24 -8.85 11.16
CA ALA A 44 5.70 -8.73 11.16
C ALA A 44 6.21 -7.52 11.97
N PHE A 45 5.34 -6.58 12.35
CA PHE A 45 5.74 -5.46 13.20
C PHE A 45 6.08 -5.95 14.62
N SER A 46 7.21 -5.48 15.16
CA SER A 46 7.65 -5.74 16.53
C SER A 46 7.10 -4.73 17.55
N CYS A 47 6.40 -3.71 17.09
CA CYS A 47 5.72 -2.67 17.85
C CYS A 47 4.19 -2.79 17.74
N ARG A 48 3.43 -1.87 18.36
CA ARG A 48 1.97 -1.87 18.23
C ARG A 48 1.57 -1.47 16.82
N ALA A 49 0.76 -2.31 16.16
CA ALA A 49 0.30 -2.06 14.80
C ALA A 49 -1.21 -2.27 14.68
N VAL A 50 -1.83 -1.43 13.86
CA VAL A 50 -3.24 -1.51 13.46
C VAL A 50 -3.30 -1.61 11.94
N GLY A 51 -4.14 -2.51 11.42
CA GLY A 51 -4.40 -2.65 9.99
C GLY A 51 -5.73 -2.02 9.59
N VAL A 52 -5.82 -1.49 8.39
CA VAL A 52 -7.09 -1.14 7.75
C VAL A 52 -7.13 -1.74 6.34
N ASP A 53 -8.27 -2.32 5.96
CA ASP A 53 -8.49 -2.81 4.61
C ASP A 53 -9.94 -2.54 4.19
N ILE A 54 -10.16 -2.27 2.92
CA ILE A 54 -11.51 -2.06 2.38
C ILE A 54 -12.34 -3.35 2.38
N SER A 55 -11.69 -4.51 2.32
CA SER A 55 -12.32 -5.82 2.35
C SER A 55 -12.52 -6.31 3.79
N SER A 56 -13.77 -6.43 4.22
CA SER A 56 -14.11 -7.04 5.52
C SER A 56 -13.63 -8.49 5.63
N GLU A 57 -13.55 -9.21 4.52
CA GLU A 57 -13.01 -10.57 4.50
C GLU A 57 -11.49 -10.59 4.72
N ALA A 58 -10.75 -9.62 4.16
CA ALA A 58 -9.33 -9.44 4.45
C ALA A 58 -9.11 -9.19 5.95
N VAL A 59 -9.87 -8.27 6.54
CA VAL A 59 -9.83 -7.97 7.97
C VAL A 59 -10.13 -9.21 8.84
N ARG A 60 -11.12 -10.02 8.44
CA ARG A 60 -11.41 -11.29 9.12
C ARG A 60 -10.22 -12.26 9.07
N LEU A 61 -9.54 -12.34 7.93
CA LEU A 61 -8.35 -13.20 7.75
C LEU A 61 -7.13 -12.67 8.50
N ALA A 62 -6.99 -11.36 8.64
CA ALA A 62 -5.91 -10.74 9.41
C ALA A 62 -6.01 -11.01 10.92
N GLY A 63 -7.16 -11.50 11.39
CA GLY A 63 -7.41 -11.70 12.79
C GLY A 63 -7.86 -10.41 13.48
N ALA A 64 -9.15 -10.29 13.75
CA ALA A 64 -9.90 -9.08 14.11
C ALA A 64 -9.37 -8.21 15.27
N LYS A 65 -8.38 -8.65 16.01
CA LYS A 65 -7.86 -7.90 17.18
C LYS A 65 -7.10 -6.63 16.80
N ASN A 66 -6.49 -6.58 15.61
CA ASN A 66 -5.61 -5.48 15.20
C ASN A 66 -5.94 -4.93 13.79
N ALA A 67 -7.09 -5.28 13.21
CA ALA A 67 -7.48 -4.77 11.89
C ALA A 67 -8.95 -4.33 11.89
N VAL A 68 -9.24 -3.27 11.13
CA VAL A 68 -10.59 -2.71 10.95
C VAL A 68 -10.92 -2.57 9.47
N ALA A 69 -12.20 -2.70 9.13
CA ALA A 69 -12.65 -2.39 7.78
C ALA A 69 -12.70 -0.87 7.60
N GLY A 70 -12.16 -0.38 6.48
CA GLY A 70 -12.14 1.06 6.19
C GLY A 70 -11.53 1.37 4.83
N ASP A 71 -11.80 2.57 4.35
CA ASP A 71 -11.32 3.09 3.09
C ASP A 71 -10.12 4.00 3.35
N VAL A 72 -9.03 3.82 2.60
CA VAL A 72 -7.83 4.66 2.70
C VAL A 72 -8.11 6.13 2.32
N ARG A 73 -9.18 6.41 1.58
CA ARG A 73 -9.64 7.75 1.20
C ARG A 73 -10.38 8.50 2.31
N ALA A 74 -10.75 7.78 3.39
CA ALA A 74 -11.45 8.30 4.58
C ALA A 74 -11.13 7.38 5.75
N LEU A 75 -9.93 7.50 6.31
CA LEU A 75 -9.44 6.61 7.38
C LEU A 75 -10.22 6.83 8.69
N PRO A 76 -10.68 5.75 9.35
CA PRO A 76 -11.51 5.85 10.56
C PRO A 76 -10.68 6.13 11.83
N PHE A 77 -9.72 7.04 11.72
CA PHE A 77 -8.82 7.42 12.81
C PHE A 77 -8.76 8.95 12.94
N SER A 78 -8.48 9.42 14.15
CA SER A 78 -8.25 10.85 14.43
C SER A 78 -6.95 11.32 13.80
N ASP A 79 -6.78 12.65 13.72
CA ASP A 79 -5.55 13.28 13.24
C ASP A 79 -4.36 12.96 14.15
N SER A 80 -3.19 12.80 13.56
CA SER A 80 -1.91 12.72 14.31
C SER A 80 -1.86 11.60 15.35
N VAL A 81 -2.30 10.39 14.98
CA VAL A 81 -2.33 9.21 15.87
C VAL A 81 -1.09 8.34 15.74
N PHE A 82 -0.58 8.14 14.50
CA PHE A 82 0.42 7.13 14.21
C PHE A 82 1.82 7.72 14.07
N ASP A 83 2.81 6.99 14.62
CA ASP A 83 4.23 7.32 14.47
C ASP A 83 4.74 6.96 13.08
N ALA A 84 4.18 5.90 12.47
CA ALA A 84 4.47 5.48 11.11
C ALA A 84 3.20 4.96 10.42
N VAL A 85 3.03 5.32 9.14
CA VAL A 85 1.91 4.85 8.31
C VAL A 85 2.47 4.15 7.07
N PHE A 86 2.13 2.89 6.88
CA PHE A 86 2.55 2.07 5.74
C PHE A 86 1.43 1.98 4.71
N CYS A 87 1.74 2.37 3.48
CA CYS A 87 0.84 2.29 2.33
C CYS A 87 1.52 1.52 1.20
N TRP A 88 1.46 0.18 1.30
CA TRP A 88 2.14 -0.71 0.38
C TRP A 88 1.15 -1.38 -0.57
N HIS A 89 1.31 -1.11 -1.88
CA HIS A 89 0.47 -1.64 -2.97
C HIS A 89 -1.03 -1.31 -2.86
N VAL A 90 -1.37 -0.17 -2.27
CA VAL A 90 -2.77 0.29 -2.12
C VAL A 90 -3.11 1.34 -3.17
N LEU A 91 -2.30 2.41 -3.28
CA LEU A 91 -2.62 3.54 -4.17
C LEU A 91 -2.67 3.13 -5.64
N GLY A 92 -1.94 2.08 -6.02
CA GLY A 92 -2.02 1.51 -7.38
C GLY A 92 -3.39 0.96 -7.76
N HIS A 93 -4.29 0.80 -6.81
CA HIS A 93 -5.67 0.36 -7.06
C HIS A 93 -6.68 1.51 -7.12
N LEU A 94 -6.22 2.76 -7.09
CA LEU A 94 -7.05 3.96 -7.09
C LEU A 94 -6.87 4.75 -8.38
N MET A 95 -7.90 5.49 -8.78
CA MET A 95 -7.83 6.53 -9.80
C MET A 95 -7.13 7.76 -9.24
N GLU A 96 -6.62 8.65 -10.10
CA GLU A 96 -5.79 9.80 -9.72
C GLU A 96 -6.42 10.67 -8.62
N ALA A 97 -7.68 11.08 -8.80
CA ALA A 97 -8.38 11.91 -7.81
C ALA A 97 -8.49 11.23 -6.43
N ASP A 98 -8.60 9.91 -6.41
CA ASP A 98 -8.68 9.12 -5.17
C ASP A 98 -7.29 8.88 -4.55
N ARG A 99 -6.22 8.80 -5.37
CA ARG A 99 -4.83 8.77 -4.87
C ARG A 99 -4.52 10.03 -4.07
N ILE A 100 -4.92 11.21 -4.57
CA ILE A 100 -4.72 12.50 -3.88
C ILE A 100 -5.43 12.52 -2.51
N LYS A 101 -6.70 12.09 -2.46
CA LYS A 101 -7.45 11.99 -1.20
C LYS A 101 -6.78 11.03 -0.22
N ALA A 102 -6.37 9.87 -0.72
CA ALA A 102 -5.73 8.86 0.12
C ALA A 102 -4.42 9.39 0.72
N VAL A 103 -3.57 10.07 -0.05
CA VAL A 103 -2.32 10.65 0.45
C VAL A 103 -2.60 11.72 1.52
N SER A 104 -3.63 12.55 1.33
CA SER A 104 -4.05 13.53 2.35
C SER A 104 -4.43 12.82 3.67
N GLU A 105 -5.17 11.72 3.60
CA GLU A 105 -5.56 10.92 4.77
C GLU A 105 -4.37 10.24 5.45
N LEU A 106 -3.42 9.69 4.68
CA LEU A 106 -2.19 9.12 5.23
C LEU A 106 -1.44 10.16 6.08
N PHE A 107 -1.26 11.37 5.54
CA PHE A 107 -0.62 12.45 6.30
C PHE A 107 -1.48 12.96 7.45
N ARG A 108 -2.79 13.05 7.29
CA ARG A 108 -3.68 13.50 8.36
C ARG A 108 -3.51 12.65 9.62
N VAL A 109 -3.51 11.33 9.47
CA VAL A 109 -3.44 10.40 10.62
C VAL A 109 -2.01 10.22 11.16
N THR A 110 -0.98 10.62 10.41
CA THR A 110 0.43 10.57 10.83
C THR A 110 0.73 11.71 11.80
N LYS A 111 1.47 11.45 12.86
CA LYS A 111 1.96 12.48 13.81
C LYS A 111 2.92 13.46 13.13
N PRO A 112 3.07 14.70 13.63
CA PRO A 112 4.02 15.68 13.09
C PRO A 112 5.50 15.23 13.07
N SER A 113 5.87 14.25 13.91
CA SER A 113 7.22 13.65 13.94
C SER A 113 7.27 12.28 13.29
N GLY A 114 6.15 11.84 12.70
CA GLY A 114 6.01 10.54 12.08
C GLY A 114 6.39 10.54 10.60
N SER A 115 6.27 9.38 9.98
CA SER A 115 6.58 9.21 8.56
C SER A 115 5.55 8.34 7.85
N VAL A 116 5.31 8.63 6.57
CA VAL A 116 4.57 7.78 5.66
C VAL A 116 5.56 6.94 4.85
N TYR A 117 5.36 5.64 4.81
CA TYR A 117 6.14 4.66 4.03
C TYR A 117 5.29 4.18 2.86
N PHE A 118 5.73 4.48 1.67
CA PHE A 118 5.04 4.14 0.43
C PHE A 118 5.77 3.03 -0.33
N LYS A 119 5.01 2.15 -1.00
CA LYS A 119 5.52 1.18 -1.95
C LYS A 119 4.45 0.83 -2.98
N ALA A 120 4.82 0.87 -4.26
CA ALA A 120 3.96 0.44 -5.36
C ALA A 120 4.78 -0.03 -6.56
N PHE A 121 4.14 -0.68 -7.53
CA PHE A 121 4.83 -1.10 -8.76
C PHE A 121 5.20 0.10 -9.62
N SER A 122 6.37 0.02 -10.26
CA SER A 122 6.82 1.02 -11.22
C SER A 122 6.51 0.62 -12.66
N ALA A 123 6.63 1.57 -13.58
CA ALA A 123 6.50 1.33 -15.01
C ALA A 123 7.57 0.38 -15.59
N SER A 124 8.64 0.12 -14.84
CA SER A 124 9.69 -0.86 -15.20
C SER A 124 9.30 -2.32 -14.84
N ASP A 125 8.17 -2.55 -14.16
CA ASP A 125 7.68 -3.91 -13.85
C ASP A 125 7.15 -4.60 -15.12
N PHE A 126 7.44 -5.89 -15.32
CA PHE A 126 7.05 -6.66 -16.53
C PHE A 126 5.53 -6.74 -16.78
N ARG A 127 4.72 -6.35 -15.81
CA ARG A 127 3.26 -6.31 -15.93
C ARG A 127 2.73 -4.98 -16.44
N PHE A 128 3.59 -3.95 -16.54
CA PHE A 128 3.21 -2.66 -17.13
C PHE A 128 2.58 -2.85 -18.52
N GLY A 129 1.54 -2.11 -18.83
CA GLY A 129 0.83 -2.19 -20.12
C GLY A 129 -0.12 -3.39 -20.26
N LYS A 130 -0.30 -4.24 -19.23
CA LYS A 130 -1.21 -5.38 -19.30
C LYS A 130 -2.62 -5.01 -18.82
N GLY A 131 -3.58 -5.02 -19.71
CA GLY A 131 -4.97 -4.64 -19.48
C GLY A 131 -5.42 -3.52 -20.41
N THR A 132 -6.54 -2.89 -20.09
CA THR A 132 -7.02 -1.69 -20.79
C THR A 132 -6.60 -0.47 -20.02
N GLU A 133 -5.86 0.44 -20.64
CA GLU A 133 -5.49 1.71 -20.02
C GLU A 133 -6.73 2.59 -19.85
N VAL A 134 -6.99 3.04 -18.63
CA VAL A 134 -8.16 3.86 -18.26
C VAL A 134 -7.79 5.25 -17.79
N GLU A 135 -6.58 5.42 -17.28
CA GLU A 135 -5.85 6.68 -17.04
C GLU A 135 -4.39 6.44 -17.41
N GLN A 136 -3.60 7.49 -17.54
CA GLN A 136 -2.17 7.38 -17.79
C GLN A 136 -1.51 6.43 -16.79
N ASN A 137 -0.83 5.38 -17.27
CA ASN A 137 -0.18 4.35 -16.48
C ASN A 137 -1.11 3.53 -15.57
N THR A 138 -2.43 3.63 -15.73
CA THR A 138 -3.44 2.88 -14.95
C THR A 138 -4.21 1.91 -15.85
N PHE A 139 -4.12 0.63 -15.54
CA PHE A 139 -4.69 -0.42 -16.37
C PHE A 139 -5.76 -1.20 -15.61
N LEU A 140 -6.95 -1.33 -16.22
CA LEU A 140 -7.98 -2.26 -15.79
C LEU A 140 -7.62 -3.67 -16.27
N ARG A 141 -7.37 -4.56 -15.35
CA ARG A 141 -6.98 -5.94 -15.63
C ARG A 141 -8.20 -6.83 -15.84
N GLY A 142 -7.98 -8.00 -16.47
CA GLY A 142 -9.04 -8.97 -16.72
C GLY A 142 -9.71 -9.55 -15.47
N ASP A 143 -9.14 -9.37 -14.29
CA ASP A 143 -9.71 -9.71 -12.99
C ASP A 143 -10.57 -8.57 -12.38
N GLY A 144 -10.75 -7.47 -13.10
CA GLY A 144 -11.52 -6.29 -12.65
C GLY A 144 -10.74 -5.37 -11.72
N MET A 145 -9.45 -5.64 -11.48
CA MET A 145 -8.61 -4.82 -10.62
C MET A 145 -7.87 -3.75 -11.41
N LEU A 146 -7.91 -2.52 -10.91
CA LEU A 146 -7.03 -1.46 -11.39
C LEU A 146 -5.60 -1.74 -10.94
N THR A 147 -4.64 -1.41 -11.79
CA THR A 147 -3.22 -1.37 -11.43
C THR A 147 -2.59 -0.15 -12.06
N HIS A 148 -2.20 0.79 -11.24
CA HIS A 148 -1.40 1.96 -11.61
C HIS A 148 0.07 1.67 -11.35
N TYR A 149 0.94 2.14 -12.24
CA TYR A 149 2.38 1.99 -12.17
C TYR A 149 3.01 3.37 -12.04
N PHE A 150 3.76 3.57 -10.96
CA PHE A 150 4.31 4.87 -10.58
C PHE A 150 5.68 5.13 -11.20
N SER A 151 5.99 6.40 -11.45
CA SER A 151 7.34 6.91 -11.59
C SER A 151 7.82 7.56 -10.28
N VAL A 152 9.14 7.73 -10.14
CA VAL A 152 9.73 8.48 -9.01
C VAL A 152 9.20 9.90 -8.96
N ASP A 153 9.15 10.59 -10.11
CA ASP A 153 8.69 11.99 -10.20
C ASP A 153 7.21 12.13 -9.82
N GLU A 154 6.37 11.18 -10.22
CA GLU A 154 4.95 11.16 -9.84
C GLU A 154 4.81 11.00 -8.32
N VAL A 155 5.56 10.09 -7.71
CA VAL A 155 5.51 9.87 -6.27
C VAL A 155 5.97 11.11 -5.50
N LEU A 156 7.05 11.77 -5.93
CA LEU A 156 7.49 13.06 -5.36
C LEU A 156 6.43 14.15 -5.53
N SER A 157 5.78 14.23 -6.70
CA SER A 157 4.70 15.19 -6.94
C SER A 157 3.49 14.94 -6.03
N LEU A 158 3.17 13.68 -5.75
CA LEU A 158 2.00 13.28 -4.98
C LEU A 158 2.20 13.44 -3.46
N PHE A 159 3.38 13.11 -2.95
CA PHE A 159 3.67 13.08 -1.51
C PHE A 159 4.46 14.31 -1.01
N GLY A 160 5.14 15.03 -1.90
CA GLY A 160 6.05 16.12 -1.55
C GLY A 160 7.46 15.64 -1.23
N ASP A 161 8.14 16.39 -0.35
CA ASP A 161 9.54 16.14 0.00
C ASP A 161 9.73 14.82 0.73
N GLY A 162 10.63 13.98 0.22
CA GLY A 162 10.94 12.67 0.80
C GLY A 162 12.07 11.97 0.06
N GLU A 163 12.46 10.83 0.58
CA GLU A 163 13.39 9.93 -0.09
C GLU A 163 12.62 8.96 -0.97
N VAL A 164 12.86 8.97 -2.29
CA VAL A 164 12.16 8.10 -3.25
C VAL A 164 13.18 7.44 -4.17
N PHE A 165 13.04 6.13 -4.38
CA PHE A 165 13.90 5.36 -5.28
C PHE A 165 13.17 4.18 -5.91
N GLU A 166 13.69 3.69 -7.04
CA GLU A 166 13.26 2.43 -7.65
C GLU A 166 14.06 1.26 -7.09
N ASN A 167 13.36 0.19 -6.74
CA ASN A 167 13.94 -1.09 -6.37
C ASN A 167 13.63 -2.13 -7.46
N ASN A 168 14.69 -2.63 -8.09
CA ASN A 168 14.60 -3.56 -9.21
C ASN A 168 15.14 -4.93 -8.83
N TRP A 169 14.42 -6.01 -9.20
CA TRP A 169 14.87 -7.40 -9.02
C TRP A 169 14.33 -8.28 -10.16
N SER A 170 14.77 -9.52 -10.21
CA SER A 170 14.23 -10.52 -11.13
C SER A 170 13.40 -11.55 -10.38
N MET A 171 12.33 -12.03 -11.00
CA MET A 171 11.50 -13.11 -10.48
C MET A 171 11.35 -14.20 -11.53
N ARG A 172 11.64 -15.45 -11.16
CA ARG A 172 11.45 -16.60 -12.03
C ARG A 172 10.00 -17.11 -11.97
N ILE A 173 9.30 -17.06 -13.10
CA ILE A 173 7.93 -17.56 -13.22
C ILE A 173 7.91 -18.62 -14.32
N ARG A 174 7.54 -19.86 -13.98
CA ARG A 174 7.49 -20.99 -14.93
C ARG A 174 8.78 -21.16 -15.73
N GLY A 175 9.93 -20.97 -15.08
CA GLY A 175 11.25 -21.12 -15.71
C GLY A 175 11.78 -19.89 -16.45
N VAL A 176 10.98 -18.84 -16.64
CA VAL A 176 11.34 -17.60 -17.33
C VAL A 176 11.61 -16.49 -16.31
N GLU A 177 12.73 -15.77 -16.47
CA GLU A 177 13.06 -14.59 -15.67
C GLU A 177 12.23 -13.39 -16.13
N HIS A 178 11.65 -12.68 -15.15
CA HIS A 178 10.85 -11.48 -15.39
C HIS A 178 11.37 -10.32 -14.55
N PRO A 179 11.58 -9.13 -15.13
CA PRO A 179 11.97 -7.95 -14.36
C PRO A 179 10.81 -7.52 -13.47
N ARG A 180 11.11 -7.26 -12.21
CA ARG A 180 10.19 -6.70 -11.25
C ARG A 180 10.71 -5.36 -10.79
N SER A 181 9.81 -4.42 -10.59
CA SER A 181 10.18 -3.09 -10.13
C SER A 181 9.11 -2.46 -9.26
N GLU A 182 9.57 -1.79 -8.21
CA GLU A 182 8.75 -1.01 -7.29
C GLU A 182 9.36 0.36 -7.07
N VAL A 183 8.52 1.39 -6.96
CA VAL A 183 8.91 2.67 -6.37
C VAL A 183 8.66 2.58 -4.87
N ILE A 184 9.67 2.96 -4.10
CA ILE A 184 9.66 3.01 -2.64
C ILE A 184 9.88 4.45 -2.22
N GLY A 185 9.08 4.94 -1.26
CA GLY A 185 9.16 6.29 -0.75
C GLY A 185 9.07 6.35 0.78
N ILE A 186 9.79 7.28 1.39
CA ILE A 186 9.74 7.61 2.82
C ILE A 186 9.54 9.11 2.95
N PHE A 187 8.43 9.50 3.56
CA PHE A 187 7.99 10.89 3.64
C PHE A 187 7.80 11.30 5.10
N PRO A 188 8.77 12.01 5.70
CA PRO A 188 8.60 12.58 7.03
C PRO A 188 7.47 13.62 7.02
N LYS A 189 6.56 13.55 8.01
CA LYS A 189 5.60 14.63 8.22
C LYS A 189 6.30 15.76 8.97
N ASN A 190 6.86 16.70 8.22
CA ASN A 190 7.49 17.89 8.79
C ASN A 190 6.42 18.73 9.54
N ARG A 191 6.80 19.31 10.67
CA ARG A 191 5.96 20.29 11.38
C ARG A 191 5.86 21.54 10.48
N PHE A 192 4.67 21.86 10.03
CA PHE A 192 4.31 23.20 9.62
C PHE A 192 3.49 23.84 10.72
#